data_ea574263386f5c4f03913fd8d85f43d4
#
_entry.id   ea574263386f5c4f03913fd8d85f43d4
#
_cell.length_a   1.000
_cell.length_b   1.000
_cell.length_c   1.000
_cell.angle_alpha   90.00
_cell.angle_beta   90.00
_cell.angle_gamma   90.00
#
_symmetry.space_group_name_H-M   'P 1'
#
loop_
_entity.id
_entity.type
_entity.pdbx_description
1 polymer ?
#
loop_
_entity_poly.entity_id
_entity_poly.type
_entity_poly.pdbx_seq_one_letter_code
_entity_poly.pdbx_strand_id
1 'polypeptide(L)'
;MVKMLIIADDITGALDTGIQFAKRGIRTQIFTEGKLNESDIKTDTEVIVVDSESRPMAANDSYRVVFNIADWAHKKNIGIIFKKTDSALRGNIGSELQAVADAVKDFPIYFLPGHPEIGRITKGGVHYISGELLENSVFGKDPFEPVTKSYIPDIIKEQSDIPVICKSPDEPITAEMSSKSEIILCDTQKVKDIDHTLDELVKMKGLKLIAGCAVLGERLAEKVLCNYNQVSTYEKTDGLYVACGSLNKITLRQLEYAELNDGFLRIKLTMEQKFSADYYNTLDGKKFLKQITDLCKTNKKVIVDSFDTEENIAGFVADKRRDIEKLRTMIPEAHGHIVKALAEEHMNLTFLMTGGDTLMGYLKLIKCTQIEPVCEIEPGLVVCKLIWKGHCQQIISKSGGFGTEDTLCRIALKIIK
;
A
#
# COMPACT_ATOMS: atom_id res chain seq x y z
N MET A 1 -0.23 20.72 -13.49
CA MET A 1 -1.00 21.14 -12.29
C MET A 1 -1.64 19.89 -11.68
N VAL A 2 -1.49 19.69 -10.39
CA VAL A 2 -2.05 18.55 -9.66
C VAL A 2 -3.58 18.61 -9.70
N LYS A 3 -4.21 17.54 -10.15
CA LYS A 3 -5.67 17.41 -10.31
C LYS A 3 -6.31 16.65 -9.16
N MET A 4 -5.56 15.69 -8.57
CA MET A 4 -6.04 14.80 -7.52
C MET A 4 -4.98 14.57 -6.46
N LEU A 5 -5.40 14.57 -5.21
CA LEU A 5 -4.64 14.06 -4.08
C LEU A 5 -5.28 12.77 -3.56
N ILE A 6 -4.47 11.75 -3.32
CA ILE A 6 -4.87 10.49 -2.70
C ILE A 6 -4.16 10.37 -1.36
N ILE A 7 -4.89 10.08 -0.30
CA ILE A 7 -4.35 9.84 1.05
C ILE A 7 -4.58 8.37 1.38
N ALA A 8 -3.52 7.59 1.38
CA ALA A 8 -3.57 6.17 1.71
C ALA A 8 -3.09 5.93 3.15
N ASP A 9 -3.67 4.93 3.80
CA ASP A 9 -3.39 4.57 5.19
C ASP A 9 -2.13 3.70 5.34
N ASP A 10 -1.67 3.08 4.23
CA ASP A 10 -0.42 2.30 4.15
C ASP A 10 0.23 2.40 2.77
N ILE A 11 1.53 2.07 2.68
CA ILE A 11 2.31 2.11 1.44
C ILE A 11 1.80 1.14 0.38
N THR A 12 1.30 -0.03 0.77
CA THR A 12 0.73 -0.99 -0.19
C THR A 12 -0.49 -0.38 -0.87
N GLY A 13 -1.39 0.21 -0.10
CA GLY A 13 -2.57 0.91 -0.63
C GLY A 13 -2.21 2.12 -1.48
N ALA A 14 -1.16 2.85 -1.11
CA ALA A 14 -0.64 3.97 -1.91
C ALA A 14 -0.16 3.49 -3.28
N LEU A 15 0.61 2.40 -3.33
CA LEU A 15 1.13 1.80 -4.55
C LEU A 15 0.02 1.20 -5.41
N ASP A 16 -0.85 0.37 -4.82
CA ASP A 16 -1.96 -0.30 -5.51
C ASP A 16 -2.94 0.70 -6.13
N THR A 17 -3.07 1.87 -5.52
CA THR A 17 -3.94 2.94 -6.05
C THR A 17 -3.19 3.84 -7.03
N GLY A 18 -1.97 4.27 -6.70
CA GLY A 18 -1.17 5.13 -7.56
C GLY A 18 -0.87 4.53 -8.92
N ILE A 19 -0.64 3.20 -8.97
CA ILE A 19 -0.39 2.50 -10.23
C ILE A 19 -1.60 2.52 -11.17
N GLN A 20 -2.83 2.63 -10.65
CA GLN A 20 -4.02 2.68 -11.50
C GLN A 20 -4.03 3.91 -12.39
N PHE A 21 -3.41 4.98 -11.94
CA PHE A 21 -3.22 6.22 -12.70
C PHE A 21 -1.98 6.13 -13.60
N ALA A 22 -0.85 5.70 -13.06
CA ALA A 22 0.40 5.63 -13.80
C ALA A 22 0.31 4.68 -15.02
N LYS A 23 -0.34 3.51 -14.90
CA LYS A 23 -0.54 2.57 -16.00
C LYS A 23 -1.44 3.11 -17.15
N ARG A 24 -2.08 4.25 -16.92
CA ARG A 24 -2.86 5.00 -17.93
C ARG A 24 -2.14 6.26 -18.45
N GLY A 25 -0.86 6.39 -18.13
CA GLY A 25 -0.03 7.52 -18.57
C GLY A 25 -0.25 8.82 -17.78
N ILE A 26 -0.95 8.75 -16.64
CA ILE A 26 -1.15 9.90 -15.76
C ILE A 26 0.07 10.02 -14.85
N ARG A 27 0.73 11.18 -14.88
CA ARG A 27 1.93 11.44 -14.08
C ARG A 27 1.60 11.41 -12.59
N THR A 28 2.10 10.37 -11.91
CA THR A 28 1.80 10.05 -10.51
C THR A 28 3.07 10.03 -9.67
N GLN A 29 3.08 10.73 -8.54
CA GLN A 29 4.13 10.65 -7.53
C GLN A 29 3.55 10.14 -6.22
N ILE A 30 4.29 9.29 -5.52
CA ILE A 30 3.93 8.77 -4.20
C ILE A 30 4.91 9.32 -3.18
N PHE A 31 4.37 9.97 -2.14
CA PHE A 31 5.10 10.47 -0.99
C PHE A 31 4.87 9.55 0.21
N THR A 32 5.92 9.28 0.96
CA THR A 32 5.89 8.35 2.11
C THR A 32 5.91 9.10 3.44
N GLU A 33 5.58 8.41 4.53
CA GLU A 33 5.63 8.93 5.91
C GLU A 33 4.75 10.18 6.16
N GLY A 34 3.66 10.38 5.42
CA GLY A 34 2.82 11.57 5.55
C GLY A 34 3.53 12.88 5.22
N LYS A 35 4.74 12.81 4.66
CA LYS A 35 5.59 13.98 4.40
C LYS A 35 5.47 14.42 2.95
N LEU A 36 4.78 15.51 2.72
CA LEU A 36 4.64 16.14 1.42
C LEU A 36 5.43 17.45 1.41
N ASN A 37 6.55 17.45 0.69
CA ASN A 37 7.33 18.66 0.46
C ASN A 37 7.03 19.20 -0.94
N GLU A 38 6.53 20.43 -1.02
CA GLU A 38 6.12 21.06 -2.29
C GLU A 38 7.25 21.17 -3.29
N SER A 39 8.49 21.39 -2.83
CA SER A 39 9.67 21.49 -3.71
C SER A 39 9.97 20.18 -4.46
N ASP A 40 9.47 19.06 -3.97
CA ASP A 40 9.72 17.74 -4.54
C ASP A 40 8.62 17.30 -5.53
N ILE A 41 7.56 18.12 -5.66
CA ILE A 41 6.50 17.89 -6.64
C ILE A 41 7.00 18.29 -8.02
N LYS A 42 7.07 17.33 -8.94
CA LYS A 42 7.44 17.60 -10.32
C LYS A 42 6.38 18.44 -11.03
N THR A 43 6.79 19.29 -11.94
CA THR A 43 5.92 20.26 -12.63
C THR A 43 4.82 19.59 -13.49
N ASP A 44 5.07 18.39 -13.97
CA ASP A 44 4.16 17.58 -14.79
C ASP A 44 3.28 16.61 -13.97
N THR A 45 3.42 16.58 -12.64
CA THR A 45 2.61 15.72 -11.77
C THR A 45 1.13 16.10 -11.83
N GLU A 46 0.28 15.12 -12.09
CA GLU A 46 -1.17 15.26 -12.13
C GLU A 46 -1.85 14.63 -10.92
N VAL A 47 -1.29 13.54 -10.39
CA VAL A 47 -1.78 12.82 -9.22
C VAL A 47 -0.69 12.71 -8.18
N ILE A 48 -0.99 13.14 -6.97
CA ILE A 48 -0.16 12.93 -5.78
C ILE A 48 -0.81 11.86 -4.93
N VAL A 49 -0.05 10.87 -4.51
CA VAL A 49 -0.45 9.90 -3.48
C VAL A 49 0.42 10.13 -2.25
N VAL A 50 -0.20 10.23 -1.08
CA VAL A 50 0.52 10.31 0.19
C VAL A 50 0.21 9.08 1.01
N ASP A 51 1.23 8.28 1.29
CA ASP A 51 1.17 7.25 2.31
C ASP A 51 1.30 7.93 3.68
N SER A 52 0.21 7.93 4.44
CA SER A 52 0.16 8.55 5.77
C SER A 52 0.70 7.65 6.88
N GLU A 53 0.91 6.34 6.59
CA GLU A 53 1.23 5.31 7.60
C GLU A 53 0.27 5.33 8.80
N SER A 54 -0.97 5.77 8.60
CA SER A 54 -1.93 6.05 9.68
C SER A 54 -2.63 4.80 10.20
N ARG A 55 -2.59 3.68 9.48
CA ARG A 55 -3.29 2.44 9.86
C ARG A 55 -2.96 1.97 11.28
N PRO A 56 -1.69 1.84 11.70
CA PRO A 56 -1.33 1.38 13.05
C PRO A 56 -1.34 2.49 14.11
N MET A 57 -1.65 3.74 13.74
CA MET A 57 -1.64 4.86 14.67
C MET A 57 -2.84 4.82 15.62
N ALA A 58 -2.73 5.51 16.77
CA ALA A 58 -3.90 5.88 17.55
C ALA A 58 -4.82 6.82 16.74
N ALA A 59 -6.15 6.72 16.93
CA ALA A 59 -7.14 7.45 16.15
C ALA A 59 -6.89 8.97 16.09
N ASN A 60 -6.49 9.59 17.22
CA ASN A 60 -6.19 11.02 17.27
C ASN A 60 -4.93 11.40 16.47
N ASP A 61 -3.94 10.53 16.39
CA ASP A 61 -2.71 10.79 15.62
C ASP A 61 -2.98 10.61 14.13
N SER A 62 -3.71 9.55 13.77
CA SER A 62 -4.22 9.32 12.42
C SER A 62 -5.03 10.52 11.91
N TYR A 63 -5.99 11.02 12.72
CA TYR A 63 -6.74 12.22 12.41
C TYR A 63 -5.83 13.40 12.07
N ARG A 64 -4.85 13.70 12.94
CA ARG A 64 -3.95 14.86 12.75
C ARG A 64 -3.14 14.77 11.46
N VAL A 65 -2.59 13.59 11.16
CA VAL A 65 -1.81 13.40 9.93
C VAL A 65 -2.68 13.58 8.70
N VAL A 66 -3.82 12.90 8.65
CA VAL A 66 -4.75 12.96 7.50
C VAL A 66 -5.34 14.36 7.32
N PHE A 67 -5.73 15.04 8.42
CA PHE A 67 -6.21 16.41 8.39
C PHE A 67 -5.19 17.36 7.76
N ASN A 68 -3.93 17.32 8.19
CA ASN A 68 -2.89 18.21 7.66
C ASN A 68 -2.69 18.02 6.15
N ILE A 69 -2.72 16.78 5.67
CA ILE A 69 -2.57 16.47 4.25
C ILE A 69 -3.79 16.95 3.45
N ALA A 70 -5.00 16.71 3.95
CA ALA A 70 -6.23 17.14 3.30
C ALA A 70 -6.39 18.67 3.29
N ASP A 71 -6.05 19.34 4.38
CA ASP A 71 -6.07 20.81 4.51
C ASP A 71 -5.07 21.48 3.55
N TRP A 72 -3.86 20.90 3.43
CA TRP A 72 -2.90 21.34 2.42
C TRP A 72 -3.49 21.23 1.01
N ALA A 73 -4.11 20.11 0.66
CA ALA A 73 -4.73 19.92 -0.65
C ALA A 73 -5.88 20.92 -0.91
N HIS A 74 -6.69 21.17 0.12
CA HIS A 74 -7.77 22.15 0.06
C HIS A 74 -7.23 23.56 -0.19
N LYS A 75 -6.19 23.99 0.55
CA LYS A 75 -5.53 25.29 0.38
C LYS A 75 -4.87 25.46 -1.00
N LYS A 76 -4.41 24.36 -1.59
CA LYS A 76 -3.86 24.34 -2.97
C LYS A 76 -4.94 24.24 -4.05
N ASN A 77 -6.21 24.23 -3.69
CA ASN A 77 -7.35 24.11 -4.61
C ASN A 77 -7.28 22.84 -5.49
N ILE A 78 -6.75 21.73 -4.94
CA ILE A 78 -6.75 20.44 -5.66
C ILE A 78 -8.19 19.99 -5.90
N GLY A 79 -8.49 19.61 -7.13
CA GLY A 79 -9.85 19.35 -7.60
C GLY A 79 -10.54 18.21 -6.86
N ILE A 80 -9.84 17.10 -6.65
CA ILE A 80 -10.38 15.88 -6.02
C ILE A 80 -9.45 15.43 -4.90
N ILE A 81 -10.02 15.12 -3.74
CA ILE A 81 -9.34 14.46 -2.63
C ILE A 81 -9.95 13.07 -2.46
N PHE A 82 -9.11 12.05 -2.62
CA PHE A 82 -9.49 10.66 -2.48
C PHE A 82 -8.85 10.07 -1.22
N LYS A 83 -9.67 9.72 -0.22
CA LYS A 83 -9.21 8.96 0.94
C LYS A 83 -9.22 7.46 0.62
N LYS A 84 -8.04 6.90 0.38
CA LYS A 84 -7.86 5.47 0.17
C LYS A 84 -7.93 4.74 1.52
N THR A 85 -8.83 3.77 1.62
CA THR A 85 -9.01 2.93 2.81
C THR A 85 -8.62 1.48 2.53
N ASP A 86 -8.32 0.73 3.58
CA ASP A 86 -8.19 -0.72 3.46
C ASP A 86 -9.52 -1.34 3.00
N SER A 87 -9.48 -2.28 2.07
CA SER A 87 -10.69 -2.92 1.54
C SER A 87 -11.31 -3.96 2.47
N ALA A 88 -10.68 -4.24 3.62
CA ALA A 88 -11.25 -4.97 4.76
C ALA A 88 -11.53 -4.04 5.95
N LEU A 89 -11.48 -2.72 5.76
CA LEU A 89 -11.81 -1.68 6.74
C LEU A 89 -10.97 -1.74 8.03
N ARG A 90 -9.73 -2.24 7.95
CA ARG A 90 -8.78 -2.18 9.08
C ARG A 90 -8.31 -0.75 9.32
N GLY A 91 -7.92 -0.46 10.55
CA GLY A 91 -7.32 0.82 10.96
C GLY A 91 -8.33 1.90 11.32
N ASN A 92 -8.02 3.13 11.02
CA ASN A 92 -8.68 4.31 11.59
C ASN A 92 -9.75 4.91 10.66
N ILE A 93 -10.68 4.09 10.14
CA ILE A 93 -11.65 4.50 9.09
C ILE A 93 -12.45 5.75 9.49
N GLY A 94 -13.07 5.73 10.68
CA GLY A 94 -13.92 6.85 11.13
C GLY A 94 -13.12 8.13 11.36
N SER A 95 -11.99 8.01 12.04
CA SER A 95 -11.10 9.12 12.38
C SER A 95 -10.52 9.80 11.12
N GLU A 96 -10.11 9.02 10.13
CA GLU A 96 -9.52 9.52 8.89
C GLU A 96 -10.56 10.17 7.97
N LEU A 97 -11.78 9.62 7.90
CA LEU A 97 -12.87 10.25 7.15
C LEU A 97 -13.31 11.55 7.82
N GLN A 98 -13.40 11.60 9.16
CA GLN A 98 -13.65 12.83 9.90
C GLN A 98 -12.58 13.89 9.59
N ALA A 99 -11.31 13.51 9.58
CA ALA A 99 -10.20 14.42 9.29
C ALA A 99 -10.32 15.06 7.91
N VAL A 100 -10.70 14.29 6.88
CA VAL A 100 -10.94 14.81 5.53
C VAL A 100 -12.15 15.75 5.50
N ALA A 101 -13.25 15.39 6.16
CA ALA A 101 -14.45 16.22 6.24
C ALA A 101 -14.18 17.56 6.91
N ASP A 102 -13.43 17.57 8.00
CA ASP A 102 -13.11 18.79 8.75
C ASP A 102 -12.13 19.70 8.01
N ALA A 103 -11.21 19.12 7.23
CA ALA A 103 -10.27 19.87 6.40
C ALA A 103 -10.92 20.55 5.19
N VAL A 104 -11.97 19.93 4.61
CA VAL A 104 -12.63 20.38 3.38
C VAL A 104 -14.12 20.57 3.63
N LYS A 105 -14.46 21.47 4.49
CA LYS A 105 -15.84 21.75 4.93
C LYS A 105 -16.84 21.89 3.77
N ASP A 106 -18.12 21.66 4.09
CA ASP A 106 -19.27 21.88 3.19
C ASP A 106 -19.39 20.91 1.99
N PHE A 107 -18.70 19.78 2.03
CA PHE A 107 -18.81 18.72 1.02
C PHE A 107 -19.05 17.36 1.67
N PRO A 108 -19.91 16.51 1.10
CA PRO A 108 -20.05 15.12 1.53
C PRO A 108 -18.85 14.29 1.07
N ILE A 109 -18.58 13.22 1.81
CA ILE A 109 -17.64 12.17 1.39
C ILE A 109 -18.44 11.02 0.81
N TYR A 110 -18.27 10.72 -0.48
CA TYR A 110 -18.83 9.51 -1.08
C TYR A 110 -17.92 8.33 -0.80
N PHE A 111 -18.39 7.40 0.03
CA PHE A 111 -17.59 6.26 0.48
C PHE A 111 -18.02 4.96 -0.20
N LEU A 112 -17.15 4.38 -1.02
CA LEU A 112 -17.33 3.15 -1.77
C LEU A 112 -16.25 2.13 -1.35
N PRO A 113 -16.43 1.42 -0.23
CA PRO A 113 -15.39 0.55 0.34
C PRO A 113 -15.23 -0.79 -0.38
N GLY A 114 -16.21 -1.21 -1.19
CA GLY A 114 -16.23 -2.53 -1.80
C GLY A 114 -15.13 -2.74 -2.85
N HIS A 115 -14.68 -4.01 -2.98
CA HIS A 115 -13.84 -4.52 -4.05
C HIS A 115 -14.42 -5.87 -4.53
N PRO A 116 -15.47 -5.82 -5.36
CA PRO A 116 -16.25 -7.01 -5.70
C PRO A 116 -15.44 -8.13 -6.35
N GLU A 117 -14.42 -7.80 -7.15
CA GLU A 117 -13.61 -8.78 -7.89
C GLU A 117 -12.82 -9.73 -6.96
N ILE A 118 -12.54 -9.31 -5.72
CA ILE A 118 -11.91 -10.13 -4.70
C ILE A 118 -12.88 -10.51 -3.58
N GLY A 119 -14.19 -10.48 -3.87
CA GLY A 119 -15.23 -10.91 -2.94
C GLY A 119 -15.48 -9.99 -1.75
N ARG A 120 -15.08 -8.71 -1.82
CA ARG A 120 -15.34 -7.70 -0.76
C ARG A 120 -16.47 -6.79 -1.21
N ILE A 121 -17.65 -6.98 -0.65
CA ILE A 121 -18.84 -6.27 -1.06
C ILE A 121 -19.51 -5.55 0.11
N THR A 122 -20.24 -4.45 -0.21
CA THR A 122 -21.08 -3.74 0.75
C THR A 122 -22.53 -3.80 0.31
N LYS A 123 -23.41 -4.21 1.22
CA LYS A 123 -24.85 -4.32 0.97
C LYS A 123 -25.63 -3.90 2.21
N GLY A 124 -26.53 -2.91 2.09
CA GLY A 124 -27.28 -2.35 3.21
C GLY A 124 -26.37 -1.77 4.29
N GLY A 125 -25.22 -1.20 3.91
CA GLY A 125 -24.20 -0.69 4.83
C GLY A 125 -23.39 -1.76 5.54
N VAL A 126 -23.62 -3.06 5.29
CA VAL A 126 -22.89 -4.20 5.87
C VAL A 126 -21.80 -4.64 4.91
N HIS A 127 -20.58 -4.85 5.41
CA HIS A 127 -19.45 -5.31 4.62
C HIS A 127 -19.23 -6.81 4.75
N TYR A 128 -18.98 -7.46 3.62
CA TYR A 128 -18.79 -8.91 3.50
C TYR A 128 -17.45 -9.22 2.85
N ILE A 129 -16.82 -10.31 3.29
CA ILE A 129 -15.59 -10.87 2.72
C ILE A 129 -15.91 -12.29 2.23
N SER A 130 -15.90 -12.50 0.91
CA SER A 130 -16.20 -13.79 0.29
C SER A 130 -17.52 -14.43 0.78
N GLY A 131 -18.53 -13.60 1.06
CA GLY A 131 -19.86 -14.03 1.51
C GLY A 131 -20.02 -14.14 3.03
N GLU A 132 -18.96 -14.01 3.81
CA GLU A 132 -19.01 -13.94 5.28
C GLU A 132 -19.07 -12.50 5.78
N LEU A 133 -19.67 -12.28 6.95
CA LEU A 133 -19.57 -10.98 7.63
C LEU A 133 -18.11 -10.64 7.92
N LEU A 134 -17.73 -9.40 7.75
CA LEU A 134 -16.36 -8.92 7.94
C LEU A 134 -15.78 -9.35 9.31
N GLU A 135 -16.52 -9.18 10.39
CA GLU A 135 -16.12 -9.55 11.76
C GLU A 135 -15.85 -11.06 11.94
N ASN A 136 -16.45 -11.92 11.13
CA ASN A 136 -16.26 -13.38 11.18
C ASN A 136 -15.12 -13.87 10.29
N SER A 137 -14.65 -13.01 9.38
CA SER A 137 -13.59 -13.31 8.42
C SER A 137 -12.21 -13.37 9.07
N VAL A 138 -11.19 -13.65 8.26
CA VAL A 138 -9.78 -13.58 8.69
C VAL A 138 -9.38 -12.21 9.22
N PHE A 139 -10.05 -11.14 8.80
CA PHE A 139 -9.79 -9.77 9.24
C PHE A 139 -10.40 -9.46 10.61
N GLY A 140 -11.47 -10.15 11.02
CA GLY A 140 -11.95 -10.11 12.41
C GLY A 140 -11.00 -10.78 13.40
N LYS A 141 -10.08 -11.61 12.90
CA LYS A 141 -9.05 -12.33 13.66
C LYS A 141 -7.64 -11.80 13.42
N ASP A 142 -7.52 -10.63 12.79
CA ASP A 142 -6.21 -9.99 12.55
C ASP A 142 -5.53 -9.73 13.91
N PRO A 143 -4.27 -10.17 14.12
CA PRO A 143 -3.62 -10.07 15.43
C PRO A 143 -3.27 -8.64 15.85
N PHE A 144 -3.25 -7.70 14.93
CA PHE A 144 -2.85 -6.32 15.17
C PHE A 144 -4.01 -5.34 15.04
N GLU A 145 -4.85 -5.51 14.04
CA GLU A 145 -5.92 -4.58 13.67
C GLU A 145 -7.22 -5.35 13.40
N PRO A 146 -7.78 -6.08 14.41
CA PRO A 146 -9.00 -6.85 14.23
C PRO A 146 -10.20 -5.93 13.95
N VAL A 147 -11.01 -6.29 12.95
CA VAL A 147 -12.25 -5.57 12.66
C VAL A 147 -13.42 -6.32 13.28
N THR A 148 -13.98 -5.77 14.35
CA THR A 148 -14.95 -6.43 15.23
C THR A 148 -16.41 -6.20 14.85
N LYS A 149 -16.67 -5.42 13.80
CA LYS A 149 -17.99 -5.09 13.29
C LYS A 149 -18.06 -5.21 11.78
N SER A 150 -19.24 -5.49 11.26
CA SER A 150 -19.50 -5.61 9.82
C SER A 150 -20.37 -4.47 9.28
N TYR A 151 -21.16 -3.81 10.15
CA TYR A 151 -21.96 -2.65 9.79
C TYR A 151 -21.09 -1.40 9.79
N ILE A 152 -20.85 -0.83 8.61
CA ILE A 152 -19.88 0.25 8.41
C ILE A 152 -20.20 1.53 9.21
N PRO A 153 -21.46 1.98 9.33
CA PRO A 153 -21.77 3.11 10.20
C PRO A 153 -21.32 2.90 11.65
N ASP A 154 -21.40 1.66 12.16
CA ASP A 154 -20.91 1.35 13.50
C ASP A 154 -19.38 1.34 13.60
N ILE A 155 -18.68 0.91 12.55
CA ILE A 155 -17.21 1.02 12.47
C ILE A 155 -16.79 2.50 12.51
N ILE A 156 -17.45 3.34 11.74
CA ILE A 156 -17.18 4.78 11.71
C ILE A 156 -17.46 5.41 13.07
N LYS A 157 -18.59 5.05 13.69
CA LYS A 157 -19.04 5.59 14.99
C LYS A 157 -18.08 5.32 16.14
N GLU A 158 -17.24 4.31 16.05
CA GLU A 158 -16.21 4.03 17.08
C GLU A 158 -15.17 5.17 17.20
N GLN A 159 -14.97 5.93 16.12
CA GLN A 159 -13.89 6.91 16.03
C GLN A 159 -14.37 8.31 15.61
N SER A 160 -15.65 8.47 15.25
CA SER A 160 -16.19 9.71 14.67
C SER A 160 -17.68 9.82 14.89
N ASP A 161 -18.17 11.04 15.08
CA ASP A 161 -19.60 11.36 15.16
C ASP A 161 -20.17 11.91 13.83
N ILE A 162 -19.40 11.88 12.73
CA ILE A 162 -19.86 12.34 11.44
C ILE A 162 -21.10 11.52 10.99
N PRO A 163 -22.18 12.17 10.53
CA PRO A 163 -23.36 11.46 10.06
C PRO A 163 -23.05 10.55 8.86
N VAL A 164 -23.63 9.34 8.87
CA VAL A 164 -23.49 8.38 7.77
C VAL A 164 -24.87 8.06 7.20
N ILE A 165 -25.02 8.26 5.91
CA ILE A 165 -26.23 7.90 5.15
C ILE A 165 -25.87 6.71 4.24
N CYS A 166 -26.56 5.59 4.42
CA CYS A 166 -26.42 4.43 3.53
C CYS A 166 -27.27 4.63 2.27
N LYS A 167 -26.64 4.44 1.11
CA LYS A 167 -27.28 4.58 -0.21
C LYS A 167 -27.16 3.26 -0.97
N SER A 168 -28.27 2.71 -1.46
CA SER A 168 -28.24 1.58 -2.37
C SER A 168 -27.80 2.01 -3.78
N PRO A 169 -27.31 1.08 -4.63
CA PRO A 169 -26.83 1.42 -5.97
C PRO A 169 -27.92 2.03 -6.88
N ASP A 170 -29.17 1.63 -6.66
CA ASP A 170 -30.32 2.06 -7.48
C ASP A 170 -30.94 3.38 -7.03
N GLU A 171 -30.54 3.90 -5.87
CA GLU A 171 -30.99 5.21 -5.38
C GLU A 171 -30.17 6.34 -6.01
N PRO A 172 -30.82 7.43 -6.51
CA PRO A 172 -30.08 8.55 -7.07
C PRO A 172 -29.37 9.38 -6.00
N ILE A 173 -28.28 10.03 -6.34
CA ILE A 173 -27.66 11.06 -5.52
C ILE A 173 -28.50 12.32 -5.62
N THR A 174 -29.02 12.80 -4.48
CA THR A 174 -29.84 14.02 -4.46
C THR A 174 -29.03 15.27 -4.19
N ALA A 175 -29.55 16.44 -4.58
CA ALA A 175 -28.92 17.72 -4.31
C ALA A 175 -28.75 17.98 -2.79
N GLU A 176 -29.67 17.46 -1.96
CA GLU A 176 -29.59 17.58 -0.52
C GLU A 176 -28.39 16.81 0.07
N MET A 177 -28.14 15.61 -0.42
CA MET A 177 -26.95 14.81 -0.07
C MET A 177 -25.65 15.51 -0.46
N SER A 178 -25.66 16.37 -1.48
CA SER A 178 -24.47 17.05 -1.99
C SER A 178 -24.11 18.34 -1.25
N SER A 179 -24.88 18.74 -0.24
CA SER A 179 -24.78 20.07 0.40
C SER A 179 -24.34 20.06 1.86
N LYS A 180 -24.03 18.89 2.43
CA LYS A 180 -23.72 18.73 3.85
C LYS A 180 -22.39 17.96 4.05
N SER A 181 -21.71 18.28 5.15
CA SER A 181 -20.56 17.49 5.61
C SER A 181 -21.06 16.20 6.28
N GLU A 182 -21.21 15.15 5.49
CA GLU A 182 -21.66 13.83 5.92
C GLU A 182 -20.99 12.75 5.06
N ILE A 183 -21.06 11.50 5.48
CA ILE A 183 -20.59 10.37 4.70
C ILE A 183 -21.79 9.75 3.98
N ILE A 184 -21.73 9.72 2.65
CA ILE A 184 -22.67 8.98 1.81
C ILE A 184 -22.04 7.63 1.52
N LEU A 185 -22.39 6.62 2.31
CA LEU A 185 -21.91 5.25 2.14
C LEU A 185 -22.67 4.60 1.00
N CYS A 186 -22.01 4.40 -0.13
CA CYS A 186 -22.59 3.79 -1.31
C CYS A 186 -22.34 2.28 -1.32
N ASP A 187 -23.41 1.49 -1.30
CA ASP A 187 -23.31 0.05 -1.43
C ASP A 187 -22.61 -0.35 -2.73
N THR A 188 -21.76 -1.36 -2.65
CA THR A 188 -20.91 -1.79 -3.77
C THR A 188 -20.89 -3.30 -3.82
N GLN A 189 -21.75 -3.88 -4.65
CA GLN A 189 -21.88 -5.34 -4.85
C GLN A 189 -21.20 -5.80 -6.14
N LYS A 190 -21.09 -4.91 -7.13
CA LYS A 190 -20.49 -5.12 -8.45
C LYS A 190 -19.66 -3.89 -8.82
N VAL A 191 -18.67 -4.05 -9.69
CA VAL A 191 -17.88 -2.93 -10.22
C VAL A 191 -18.77 -1.88 -10.90
N LYS A 192 -19.85 -2.32 -11.55
CA LYS A 192 -20.83 -1.40 -12.17
C LYS A 192 -21.51 -0.44 -11.20
N ASP A 193 -21.62 -0.80 -9.91
CA ASP A 193 -22.19 0.08 -8.89
C ASP A 193 -21.25 1.27 -8.63
N ILE A 194 -19.92 1.04 -8.65
CA ILE A 194 -18.91 2.09 -8.60
C ILE A 194 -19.04 3.01 -9.83
N ASP A 195 -19.12 2.39 -11.02
CA ASP A 195 -19.24 3.12 -12.27
C ASP A 195 -20.49 4.01 -12.29
N HIS A 196 -21.62 3.50 -11.84
CA HIS A 196 -22.86 4.24 -11.77
C HIS A 196 -22.75 5.46 -10.85
N THR A 197 -22.24 5.26 -9.63
CA THR A 197 -22.03 6.34 -8.67
C THR A 197 -21.09 7.42 -9.22
N LEU A 198 -19.97 7.01 -9.86
CA LEU A 198 -19.03 7.96 -10.46
C LEU A 198 -19.66 8.74 -11.61
N ASP A 199 -20.45 8.09 -12.46
CA ASP A 199 -21.13 8.75 -13.58
C ASP A 199 -22.14 9.81 -13.09
N GLU A 200 -22.86 9.53 -12.00
CA GLU A 200 -23.74 10.51 -11.35
C GLU A 200 -22.94 11.71 -10.80
N LEU A 201 -21.87 11.44 -10.04
CA LEU A 201 -21.04 12.48 -9.45
C LEU A 201 -20.38 13.39 -10.49
N VAL A 202 -19.92 12.82 -11.60
CA VAL A 202 -19.34 13.58 -12.71
C VAL A 202 -20.39 14.47 -13.37
N LYS A 203 -21.60 13.94 -13.62
CA LYS A 203 -22.71 14.71 -14.20
C LYS A 203 -23.13 15.90 -13.32
N MET A 204 -23.16 15.68 -12.01
CA MET A 204 -23.52 16.71 -11.02
C MET A 204 -22.39 17.71 -10.75
N LYS A 205 -21.16 17.49 -11.25
CA LYS A 205 -19.95 18.21 -10.87
C LYS A 205 -19.68 18.17 -9.35
N GLY A 206 -20.16 17.12 -8.67
CA GLY A 206 -20.13 16.95 -7.23
C GLY A 206 -18.92 16.19 -6.71
N LEU A 207 -18.01 15.75 -7.60
CA LEU A 207 -16.86 14.93 -7.21
C LEU A 207 -15.74 15.80 -6.62
N LYS A 208 -15.80 16.05 -5.31
CA LYS A 208 -14.78 16.76 -4.55
C LYS A 208 -14.08 15.86 -3.54
N LEU A 209 -14.85 15.16 -2.70
CA LEU A 209 -14.36 14.23 -1.70
C LEU A 209 -14.90 12.83 -2.00
N ILE A 210 -13.99 11.86 -2.08
CA ILE A 210 -14.36 10.47 -2.30
C ILE A 210 -13.48 9.56 -1.44
N ALA A 211 -14.01 8.43 -1.00
CA ALA A 211 -13.28 7.44 -0.20
C ALA A 211 -13.57 6.02 -0.69
N GLY A 212 -12.60 5.12 -0.51
CA GLY A 212 -12.74 3.72 -0.88
C GLY A 212 -11.40 3.03 -1.12
N CYS A 213 -11.43 1.86 -1.73
CA CYS A 213 -10.24 1.04 -1.95
C CYS A 213 -9.66 1.19 -3.37
N ALA A 214 -8.65 0.36 -3.72
CA ALA A 214 -7.89 0.50 -4.96
C ALA A 214 -8.74 0.40 -6.25
N VAL A 215 -9.80 -0.43 -6.26
CA VAL A 215 -10.70 -0.53 -7.44
C VAL A 215 -11.41 0.80 -7.73
N LEU A 216 -11.77 1.57 -6.69
CA LEU A 216 -12.30 2.92 -6.89
C LEU A 216 -11.26 3.82 -7.57
N GLY A 217 -9.98 3.72 -7.17
CA GLY A 217 -8.88 4.43 -7.84
C GLY A 217 -8.76 4.07 -9.31
N GLU A 218 -8.92 2.80 -9.66
CA GLU A 218 -8.93 2.33 -11.04
C GLU A 218 -10.07 2.97 -11.86
N ARG A 219 -11.29 2.96 -11.31
CA ARG A 219 -12.46 3.55 -11.99
C ARG A 219 -12.36 5.07 -12.12
N LEU A 220 -11.79 5.75 -11.10
CA LEU A 220 -11.50 7.18 -11.17
C LEU A 220 -10.48 7.51 -12.26
N ALA A 221 -9.40 6.71 -12.39
CA ALA A 221 -8.39 6.90 -13.43
C ALA A 221 -8.99 6.75 -14.83
N GLU A 222 -9.93 5.82 -15.03
CA GLU A 222 -10.61 5.60 -16.30
C GLU A 222 -11.61 6.69 -16.66
N LYS A 223 -12.41 7.13 -15.69
CA LYS A 223 -13.58 7.98 -15.96
C LYS A 223 -13.30 9.48 -15.81
N VAL A 224 -12.35 9.85 -14.95
CA VAL A 224 -12.19 11.26 -14.53
C VAL A 224 -10.92 11.88 -15.10
N LEU A 225 -9.84 11.13 -15.20
CA LEU A 225 -8.53 11.64 -15.61
C LEU A 225 -8.03 11.03 -16.92
N CYS A 226 -8.92 10.67 -17.84
CA CYS A 226 -8.58 10.07 -19.12
C CYS A 226 -7.52 10.87 -19.87
N ASN A 227 -6.26 10.44 -19.80
CA ASN A 227 -5.18 10.89 -20.67
C ASN A 227 -4.41 9.66 -21.13
N TYR A 228 -4.43 9.38 -22.43
CA TYR A 228 -3.67 8.29 -23.02
C TYR A 228 -2.28 8.78 -23.43
N ASN A 229 -1.44 9.06 -22.42
CA ASN A 229 -0.03 9.34 -22.65
C ASN A 229 0.75 8.02 -22.79
N GLN A 230 2.00 8.13 -23.25
CA GLN A 230 2.87 6.98 -23.35
C GLN A 230 3.08 6.35 -21.95
N VAL A 231 2.73 5.06 -21.81
CA VAL A 231 2.89 4.32 -20.56
C VAL A 231 4.34 3.95 -20.36
N SER A 232 4.87 4.22 -19.18
CA SER A 232 6.20 3.78 -18.78
C SER A 232 6.24 2.27 -18.57
N THR A 233 7.35 1.63 -18.91
CA THR A 233 7.56 0.19 -18.73
C THR A 233 8.76 -0.06 -17.81
N TYR A 234 8.84 -1.28 -17.27
CA TYR A 234 10.01 -1.70 -16.50
C TYR A 234 11.25 -1.89 -17.39
N GLU A 235 12.41 -1.82 -16.78
CA GLU A 235 13.70 -2.07 -17.43
C GLU A 235 14.17 -3.49 -17.14
N LYS A 236 14.88 -4.09 -18.11
CA LYS A 236 15.57 -5.35 -17.85
C LYS A 236 16.87 -5.08 -17.09
N THR A 237 17.12 -5.88 -16.07
CA THR A 237 18.29 -5.81 -15.20
C THR A 237 19.14 -7.07 -15.27
N ASP A 238 20.34 -7.05 -14.66
CA ASP A 238 21.24 -8.19 -14.71
C ASP A 238 20.89 -9.27 -13.69
N GLY A 239 20.00 -8.94 -12.72
CA GLY A 239 19.53 -9.89 -11.73
C GLY A 239 18.31 -9.41 -10.95
N LEU A 240 17.70 -10.35 -10.22
CA LEU A 240 16.56 -10.14 -9.34
C LEU A 240 16.95 -10.52 -7.90
N TYR A 241 16.90 -9.56 -7.00
CA TYR A 241 17.03 -9.78 -5.57
C TYR A 241 15.65 -9.72 -4.91
N VAL A 242 15.30 -10.73 -4.12
CA VAL A 242 14.01 -10.81 -3.41
C VAL A 242 14.25 -10.67 -1.91
N ALA A 243 13.70 -9.60 -1.33
CA ALA A 243 13.62 -9.39 0.12
C ALA A 243 12.26 -9.87 0.63
N CYS A 244 12.23 -10.93 1.43
CA CYS A 244 11.01 -11.50 1.96
C CYS A 244 10.86 -11.28 3.46
N GLY A 245 10.11 -10.23 3.86
CA GLY A 245 9.66 -10.00 5.24
C GLY A 245 8.26 -10.54 5.54
N SER A 246 7.59 -11.15 4.57
CA SER A 246 6.20 -11.59 4.69
C SER A 246 6.07 -12.94 5.39
N LEU A 247 5.10 -13.04 6.31
CA LEU A 247 4.68 -14.31 6.95
C LEU A 247 3.54 -15.03 6.18
N ASN A 248 3.14 -14.52 5.02
CA ASN A 248 2.02 -15.05 4.26
C ASN A 248 2.38 -16.42 3.64
N LYS A 249 1.52 -17.43 3.84
CA LYS A 249 1.71 -18.79 3.33
C LYS A 249 1.80 -18.86 1.79
N ILE A 250 1.11 -17.96 1.08
CA ILE A 250 1.20 -17.88 -0.40
C ILE A 250 2.61 -17.46 -0.80
N THR A 251 3.15 -16.44 -0.14
CA THR A 251 4.54 -16.00 -0.38
C THR A 251 5.54 -17.12 -0.08
N LEU A 252 5.38 -17.83 1.03
CA LEU A 252 6.27 -18.95 1.36
C LEU A 252 6.32 -20.01 0.25
N ARG A 253 5.14 -20.42 -0.28
CA ARG A 253 5.09 -21.37 -1.40
C ARG A 253 5.79 -20.85 -2.65
N GLN A 254 5.69 -19.54 -2.91
CA GLN A 254 6.40 -18.92 -4.03
C GLN A 254 7.92 -18.96 -3.88
N LEU A 255 8.43 -18.76 -2.64
CA LEU A 255 9.87 -18.88 -2.36
C LEU A 255 10.35 -20.33 -2.56
N GLU A 256 9.62 -21.30 -2.02
CA GLU A 256 9.92 -22.73 -2.15
C GLU A 256 9.89 -23.17 -3.61
N TYR A 257 8.88 -22.76 -4.35
CA TYR A 257 8.78 -23.07 -5.78
C TYR A 257 9.95 -22.49 -6.57
N ALA A 258 10.33 -21.24 -6.33
CA ALA A 258 11.42 -20.55 -7.02
C ALA A 258 12.79 -21.19 -6.72
N GLU A 259 13.02 -21.58 -5.46
CA GLU A 259 14.24 -22.29 -5.04
C GLU A 259 14.36 -23.65 -5.74
N LEU A 260 13.27 -24.44 -5.78
CA LEU A 260 13.29 -25.81 -6.30
C LEU A 260 13.27 -25.88 -7.85
N ASN A 261 12.61 -24.93 -8.52
CA ASN A 261 12.29 -25.07 -9.94
C ASN A 261 12.99 -24.05 -10.86
N ASP A 262 13.59 -22.99 -10.33
CA ASP A 262 14.13 -21.91 -11.17
C ASP A 262 15.51 -21.39 -10.70
N GLY A 263 16.19 -22.15 -9.85
CA GLY A 263 17.57 -21.89 -9.46
C GLY A 263 17.78 -20.61 -8.64
N PHE A 264 16.76 -20.18 -7.91
CA PHE A 264 16.94 -19.11 -6.93
C PHE A 264 17.81 -19.59 -5.76
N LEU A 265 18.85 -18.84 -5.43
CA LEU A 265 19.62 -19.04 -4.22
C LEU A 265 18.85 -18.42 -3.03
N ARG A 266 18.37 -19.25 -2.12
CA ARG A 266 17.61 -18.81 -0.94
C ARG A 266 18.46 -18.83 0.32
N ILE A 267 18.49 -17.72 1.05
CA ILE A 267 19.22 -17.53 2.30
C ILE A 267 18.20 -17.15 3.38
N LYS A 268 18.14 -17.96 4.44
CA LYS A 268 17.29 -17.68 5.59
C LYS A 268 18.05 -16.87 6.64
N LEU A 269 17.45 -15.77 7.10
CA LEU A 269 18.00 -14.98 8.18
C LEU A 269 17.91 -15.74 9.52
N THR A 270 18.97 -15.67 10.31
CA THR A 270 18.96 -16.16 11.70
C THR A 270 18.12 -15.24 12.60
N MET A 271 17.75 -15.71 13.79
CA MET A 271 17.03 -14.89 14.76
C MET A 271 17.78 -13.62 15.16
N GLU A 272 19.12 -13.72 15.26
CA GLU A 272 19.94 -12.55 15.56
C GLU A 272 19.93 -11.53 14.43
N GLN A 273 20.02 -11.99 13.18
CA GLN A 273 19.94 -11.13 11.99
C GLN A 273 18.57 -10.43 11.86
N LYS A 274 17.48 -11.11 12.26
CA LYS A 274 16.12 -10.54 12.21
C LYS A 274 15.86 -9.53 13.33
N PHE A 275 16.36 -9.83 14.55
CA PHE A 275 15.88 -9.21 15.77
C PHE A 275 16.99 -8.55 16.63
N SER A 276 18.13 -8.21 16.02
CA SER A 276 19.15 -7.41 16.65
C SER A 276 19.33 -6.09 15.89
N ALA A 277 18.89 -4.99 16.48
CA ALA A 277 18.93 -3.66 15.85
C ALA A 277 20.36 -3.25 15.41
N ASP A 278 21.37 -3.64 16.18
CA ASP A 278 22.75 -3.27 15.93
C ASP A 278 23.54 -4.33 15.15
N TYR A 279 22.95 -5.49 14.82
CA TYR A 279 23.65 -6.58 14.15
C TYR A 279 24.43 -6.12 12.93
N TYR A 280 23.80 -5.36 12.04
CA TYR A 280 24.38 -4.92 10.77
C TYR A 280 25.52 -3.89 10.93
N ASN A 281 25.69 -3.32 12.12
CA ASN A 281 26.80 -2.43 12.49
C ASN A 281 28.00 -3.20 13.03
N THR A 282 27.83 -4.45 13.47
CA THR A 282 28.89 -5.31 13.99
C THR A 282 29.84 -5.79 12.88
N LEU A 283 30.98 -6.39 13.26
CA LEU A 283 31.91 -7.00 12.31
C LEU A 283 31.26 -8.17 11.56
N ASP A 284 30.45 -8.99 12.25
CA ASP A 284 29.79 -10.15 11.65
C ASP A 284 28.64 -9.72 10.75
N GLY A 285 27.89 -8.69 11.12
CA GLY A 285 26.88 -8.08 10.25
C GLY A 285 27.48 -7.52 8.97
N LYS A 286 28.61 -6.80 9.06
CA LYS A 286 29.33 -6.29 7.87
C LYS A 286 29.86 -7.41 6.97
N LYS A 287 30.38 -8.53 7.56
CA LYS A 287 30.78 -9.72 6.80
C LYS A 287 29.57 -10.34 6.10
N PHE A 288 28.43 -10.45 6.79
CA PHE A 288 27.21 -10.98 6.20
C PHE A 288 26.70 -10.10 5.05
N LEU A 289 26.66 -8.77 5.20
CA LEU A 289 26.29 -7.84 4.11
C LEU A 289 27.21 -8.04 2.89
N LYS A 290 28.53 -8.14 3.12
CA LYS A 290 29.50 -8.42 2.04
C LYS A 290 29.23 -9.77 1.39
N GLN A 291 28.96 -10.82 2.15
CA GLN A 291 28.63 -12.15 1.62
C GLN A 291 27.40 -12.07 0.69
N ILE A 292 26.31 -11.42 1.10
CA ILE A 292 25.11 -11.25 0.26
C ILE A 292 25.46 -10.49 -1.03
N THR A 293 26.25 -9.43 -0.91
CA THR A 293 26.72 -8.65 -2.06
C THR A 293 27.51 -9.49 -3.06
N ASP A 294 28.46 -10.28 -2.58
CA ASP A 294 29.28 -11.15 -3.42
C ASP A 294 28.44 -12.27 -4.07
N LEU A 295 27.44 -12.80 -3.37
CA LEU A 295 26.48 -13.75 -3.93
C LEU A 295 25.64 -13.13 -5.05
N CYS A 296 25.17 -11.90 -4.91
CA CYS A 296 24.42 -11.21 -5.95
C CYS A 296 25.27 -10.83 -7.18
N LYS A 297 26.61 -10.74 -7.04
CA LYS A 297 27.53 -10.56 -8.18
C LYS A 297 27.65 -11.81 -9.04
N THR A 298 27.50 -12.99 -8.44
CA THR A 298 27.69 -14.28 -9.11
C THR A 298 26.39 -15.00 -9.45
N ASN A 299 25.29 -14.65 -8.79
CA ASN A 299 23.98 -15.27 -8.97
C ASN A 299 22.95 -14.23 -9.40
N LYS A 300 22.28 -14.48 -10.52
CA LYS A 300 21.25 -13.59 -11.05
C LYS A 300 19.94 -13.59 -10.24
N LYS A 301 19.70 -14.61 -9.40
CA LYS A 301 18.45 -14.84 -8.68
C LYS A 301 18.77 -15.16 -7.22
N VAL A 302 18.55 -14.19 -6.33
CA VAL A 302 18.86 -14.33 -4.89
C VAL A 302 17.63 -13.96 -4.07
N ILE A 303 17.28 -14.81 -3.11
CA ILE A 303 16.24 -14.59 -2.10
C ILE A 303 16.90 -14.47 -0.74
N VAL A 304 16.58 -13.43 0.01
CA VAL A 304 16.78 -13.37 1.45
C VAL A 304 15.44 -13.42 2.15
N ASP A 305 15.27 -14.40 3.03
CA ASP A 305 14.00 -14.79 3.62
C ASP A 305 14.07 -14.72 5.15
N SER A 306 13.11 -14.02 5.75
CA SER A 306 12.94 -13.92 7.21
C SER A 306 11.81 -14.80 7.76
N PHE A 307 11.18 -15.65 6.92
CA PHE A 307 10.08 -16.51 7.37
C PHE A 307 10.55 -17.45 8.50
N ASP A 308 9.71 -17.54 9.53
CA ASP A 308 9.90 -18.48 10.64
C ASP A 308 8.55 -18.94 11.21
N THR A 309 8.57 -19.99 12.01
CA THR A 309 7.35 -20.47 12.69
C THR A 309 6.99 -19.56 13.86
N GLU A 310 5.69 -19.47 14.16
CA GLU A 310 5.20 -18.71 15.32
C GLU A 310 5.85 -19.18 16.62
N GLU A 311 6.06 -20.48 16.77
CA GLU A 311 6.71 -21.11 17.95
C GLU A 311 8.15 -20.64 18.12
N ASN A 312 8.93 -20.59 17.02
CA ASN A 312 10.31 -20.11 17.07
C ASN A 312 10.39 -18.63 17.42
N ILE A 313 9.51 -17.81 16.86
CA ILE A 313 9.42 -16.38 17.18
C ILE A 313 9.02 -16.20 18.63
N ALA A 314 7.96 -16.89 19.10
CA ALA A 314 7.48 -16.81 20.47
C ALA A 314 8.55 -17.24 21.48
N GLY A 315 9.27 -18.33 21.22
CA GLY A 315 10.38 -18.80 22.04
C GLY A 315 11.49 -17.76 22.17
N PHE A 316 11.88 -17.13 21.05
CA PHE A 316 12.91 -16.08 21.05
C PHE A 316 12.48 -14.80 21.79
N VAL A 317 11.19 -14.43 21.66
CA VAL A 317 10.60 -13.27 22.35
C VAL A 317 10.59 -13.51 23.86
N ALA A 318 10.12 -14.69 24.30
CA ALA A 318 10.04 -15.06 25.72
C ALA A 318 11.42 -15.10 26.40
N ASP A 319 12.42 -15.66 25.71
CA ASP A 319 13.79 -15.76 26.22
C ASP A 319 14.44 -14.38 26.43
N LYS A 320 14.16 -13.40 25.58
CA LYS A 320 14.78 -12.07 25.63
C LYS A 320 13.91 -10.95 26.20
N ARG A 321 12.72 -11.26 26.72
CA ARG A 321 11.74 -10.28 27.28
C ARG A 321 11.50 -9.08 26.35
N ARG A 322 11.35 -9.36 25.04
CA ARG A 322 11.21 -8.33 23.99
C ARG A 322 9.76 -7.92 23.83
N ASP A 323 9.60 -6.66 23.47
CA ASP A 323 8.31 -6.08 23.13
C ASP A 323 7.89 -6.54 21.71
N ILE A 324 6.72 -7.16 21.59
CA ILE A 324 6.19 -7.70 20.32
C ILE A 324 6.04 -6.58 19.27
N GLU A 325 5.65 -5.38 19.68
CA GLU A 325 5.51 -4.24 18.74
C GLU A 325 6.85 -3.85 18.10
N LYS A 326 7.95 -3.93 18.85
CA LYS A 326 9.29 -3.68 18.32
C LYS A 326 9.72 -4.73 17.29
N LEU A 327 9.25 -5.96 17.40
CA LEU A 327 9.59 -7.00 16.43
C LEU A 327 9.00 -6.73 15.05
N ARG A 328 7.86 -6.06 14.99
CA ARG A 328 7.21 -5.67 13.72
C ARG A 328 8.10 -4.76 12.87
N THR A 329 8.91 -3.91 13.49
CA THR A 329 9.81 -2.99 12.77
C THR A 329 11.17 -3.59 12.46
N MET A 330 11.64 -4.58 13.24
CA MET A 330 13.00 -5.10 13.14
C MET A 330 13.25 -5.94 11.88
N ILE A 331 12.28 -6.75 11.45
CA ILE A 331 12.40 -7.52 10.21
C ILE A 331 12.48 -6.60 8.98
N PRO A 332 11.60 -5.58 8.83
CA PRO A 332 11.74 -4.56 7.80
C PRO A 332 13.09 -3.85 7.80
N GLU A 333 13.60 -3.47 8.97
CA GLU A 333 14.91 -2.83 9.12
C GLU A 333 16.05 -3.75 8.69
N ALA A 334 15.99 -5.03 9.07
CA ALA A 334 16.99 -6.03 8.67
C ALA A 334 17.09 -6.13 7.14
N HIS A 335 15.94 -6.28 6.46
CA HIS A 335 15.90 -6.26 4.99
C HIS A 335 16.36 -4.92 4.42
N GLY A 336 15.99 -3.82 5.05
CA GLY A 336 16.44 -2.47 4.67
C GLY A 336 17.96 -2.35 4.65
N HIS A 337 18.67 -2.85 5.66
CA HIS A 337 20.14 -2.85 5.72
C HIS A 337 20.77 -3.65 4.58
N ILE A 338 20.21 -4.81 4.25
CA ILE A 338 20.72 -5.64 3.17
C ILE A 338 20.51 -4.98 1.81
N VAL A 339 19.29 -4.50 1.53
CA VAL A 339 18.98 -3.81 0.27
C VAL A 339 19.82 -2.54 0.12
N LYS A 340 20.00 -1.78 1.21
CA LYS A 340 20.88 -0.60 1.19
C LYS A 340 22.33 -0.94 0.83
N ALA A 341 22.88 -2.01 1.39
CA ALA A 341 24.23 -2.46 1.06
C ALA A 341 24.37 -2.86 -0.43
N LEU A 342 23.37 -3.57 -0.98
CA LEU A 342 23.33 -3.90 -2.40
C LEU A 342 23.19 -2.67 -3.29
N ALA A 343 22.37 -1.69 -2.88
CA ALA A 343 22.17 -0.43 -3.60
C ALA A 343 23.45 0.44 -3.62
N GLU A 344 24.26 0.39 -2.56
CA GLU A 344 25.55 1.11 -2.47
C GLU A 344 26.61 0.55 -3.44
N GLU A 345 26.49 -0.70 -3.87
CA GLU A 345 27.37 -1.31 -4.88
C GLU A 345 26.99 -0.92 -6.32
N HIS A 346 25.90 -0.18 -6.52
CA HIS A 346 25.43 0.27 -7.84
C HIS A 346 25.24 -0.86 -8.86
N MET A 347 24.90 -2.07 -8.39
CA MET A 347 24.60 -3.20 -9.26
C MET A 347 23.29 -2.96 -10.00
N ASN A 348 23.25 -3.38 -11.27
CA ASN A 348 22.03 -3.30 -12.08
C ASN A 348 21.06 -4.43 -11.70
N LEU A 349 20.46 -4.32 -10.51
CA LEU A 349 19.52 -5.28 -9.95
C LEU A 349 18.11 -4.67 -9.86
N THR A 350 17.11 -5.52 -10.02
CA THR A 350 15.75 -5.22 -9.54
C THR A 350 15.58 -5.75 -8.13
N PHE A 351 15.07 -4.92 -7.22
CA PHE A 351 14.76 -5.30 -5.85
C PHE A 351 13.28 -5.62 -5.72
N LEU A 352 12.91 -6.90 -5.54
CA LEU A 352 11.55 -7.28 -5.24
C LEU A 352 11.36 -7.39 -3.72
N MET A 353 10.43 -6.62 -3.17
CA MET A 353 10.15 -6.57 -1.74
C MET A 353 8.74 -7.09 -1.47
N THR A 354 8.62 -8.11 -0.61
CA THR A 354 7.34 -8.70 -0.26
C THR A 354 6.81 -8.11 1.04
N GLY A 355 5.65 -7.48 0.93
CA GLY A 355 5.02 -6.74 2.03
C GLY A 355 5.42 -5.26 2.06
N GLY A 356 4.46 -4.40 2.35
CA GLY A 356 4.66 -2.95 2.44
C GLY A 356 5.68 -2.57 3.51
N ASP A 357 5.63 -3.23 4.67
CA ASP A 357 6.58 -2.99 5.77
C ASP A 357 8.03 -3.23 5.33
N THR A 358 8.30 -4.28 4.53
CA THR A 358 9.64 -4.57 4.00
C THR A 358 10.16 -3.44 3.11
N LEU A 359 9.29 -2.90 2.26
CA LEU A 359 9.62 -1.74 1.43
C LEU A 359 9.87 -0.50 2.30
N MET A 360 8.99 -0.23 3.27
CA MET A 360 9.14 0.92 4.17
C MET A 360 10.41 0.84 5.02
N GLY A 361 10.81 -0.36 5.46
CA GLY A 361 12.09 -0.56 6.16
C GLY A 361 13.29 -0.07 5.36
N TYR A 362 13.29 -0.34 4.05
CA TYR A 362 14.33 0.17 3.15
C TYR A 362 14.21 1.68 2.93
N LEU A 363 13.02 2.19 2.59
CA LEU A 363 12.80 3.62 2.30
C LEU A 363 13.17 4.51 3.48
N LYS A 364 12.75 4.13 4.70
CA LYS A 364 13.10 4.85 5.94
C LYS A 364 14.61 4.88 6.18
N LEU A 365 15.30 3.75 5.98
CA LEU A 365 16.75 3.65 6.20
C LEU A 365 17.55 4.54 5.25
N ILE A 366 17.09 4.69 3.99
CA ILE A 366 17.73 5.56 3.00
C ILE A 366 17.17 6.98 2.99
N LYS A 367 16.20 7.27 3.86
CA LYS A 367 15.47 8.55 3.96
C LYS A 367 14.85 8.97 2.63
N CYS A 368 14.31 8.02 1.89
CA CYS A 368 13.61 8.26 0.64
C CYS A 368 12.14 8.56 0.96
N THR A 369 11.70 9.78 0.66
CA THR A 369 10.36 10.26 0.94
C THR A 369 9.44 10.21 -0.28
N GLN A 370 9.95 9.81 -1.45
CA GLN A 370 9.14 9.73 -2.66
C GLN A 370 9.56 8.60 -3.59
N ILE A 371 8.58 7.98 -4.23
CA ILE A 371 8.76 6.95 -5.25
C ILE A 371 7.80 7.19 -6.41
N GLU A 372 8.13 6.66 -7.59
CA GLU A 372 7.32 6.79 -8.78
C GLU A 372 6.79 5.41 -9.21
N PRO A 373 5.47 5.19 -9.24
CA PRO A 373 4.90 3.98 -9.81
C PRO A 373 5.08 4.00 -11.33
N VAL A 374 5.52 2.88 -11.91
CA VAL A 374 5.87 2.76 -13.34
C VAL A 374 4.82 1.93 -14.08
N CYS A 375 4.65 0.67 -13.68
CA CYS A 375 3.70 -0.25 -14.27
C CYS A 375 3.34 -1.38 -13.29
N GLU A 376 2.23 -2.03 -13.54
CA GLU A 376 1.86 -3.28 -12.89
C GLU A 376 2.38 -4.43 -13.73
N ILE A 377 3.39 -5.16 -13.24
CA ILE A 377 4.02 -6.27 -13.99
C ILE A 377 3.18 -7.55 -13.95
N GLU A 378 2.47 -7.75 -12.86
CA GLU A 378 1.39 -8.73 -12.65
C GLU A 378 0.45 -8.18 -11.56
N PRO A 379 -0.80 -8.67 -11.44
CA PRO A 379 -1.74 -8.19 -10.43
C PRO A 379 -1.14 -8.22 -9.02
N GLY A 380 -1.16 -7.07 -8.33
CA GLY A 380 -0.59 -6.88 -7.00
C GLY A 380 0.95 -6.82 -6.95
N LEU A 381 1.62 -6.68 -8.10
CA LEU A 381 3.06 -6.48 -8.22
C LEU A 381 3.35 -5.17 -8.98
N VAL A 382 3.67 -4.13 -8.25
CA VAL A 382 3.89 -2.78 -8.78
C VAL A 382 5.38 -2.50 -8.94
N VAL A 383 5.78 -2.19 -10.16
CA VAL A 383 7.14 -1.69 -10.45
C VAL A 383 7.18 -0.20 -10.15
N CYS A 384 8.17 0.18 -9.36
CA CYS A 384 8.43 1.57 -8.99
C CYS A 384 9.87 1.95 -9.31
N LYS A 385 10.11 3.25 -9.45
CA LYS A 385 11.44 3.83 -9.50
C LYS A 385 11.63 4.82 -8.37
N LEU A 386 12.84 4.86 -7.85
CA LEU A 386 13.30 5.91 -6.94
C LEU A 386 14.73 6.34 -7.30
N ILE A 387 15.09 7.56 -6.91
CA ILE A 387 16.45 8.06 -7.06
C ILE A 387 17.08 8.17 -5.67
N TRP A 388 18.19 7.51 -5.49
CA TRP A 388 18.98 7.57 -4.26
C TRP A 388 20.47 7.79 -4.57
N LYS A 389 21.09 8.79 -3.95
CA LYS A 389 22.49 9.18 -4.21
C LYS A 389 22.79 9.39 -5.72
N GLY A 390 21.83 9.89 -6.49
CA GLY A 390 21.95 10.12 -7.94
C GLY A 390 21.75 8.89 -8.83
N HIS A 391 21.46 7.72 -8.25
CA HIS A 391 21.22 6.47 -8.98
C HIS A 391 19.74 6.11 -8.98
N CYS A 392 19.21 5.78 -10.17
CA CYS A 392 17.86 5.27 -10.32
C CYS A 392 17.84 3.79 -9.94
N GLN A 393 16.91 3.42 -9.06
CA GLN A 393 16.69 2.04 -8.63
C GLN A 393 15.30 1.59 -9.08
N GLN A 394 15.22 0.35 -9.59
CA GLN A 394 13.96 -0.31 -9.90
C GLN A 394 13.57 -1.25 -8.77
N ILE A 395 12.38 -1.03 -8.23
CA ILE A 395 11.82 -1.81 -7.14
C ILE A 395 10.52 -2.44 -7.61
N ILE A 396 10.25 -3.67 -7.20
CA ILE A 396 8.95 -4.31 -7.31
C ILE A 396 8.39 -4.46 -5.90
N SER A 397 7.28 -3.78 -5.62
CA SER A 397 6.48 -4.03 -4.42
C SER A 397 5.51 -5.16 -4.70
N LYS A 398 5.56 -6.22 -3.88
CA LYS A 398 4.65 -7.35 -3.97
C LYS A 398 3.80 -7.45 -2.72
N SER A 399 2.49 -7.36 -2.88
CA SER A 399 1.55 -7.67 -1.80
C SER A 399 1.59 -9.16 -1.45
N GLY A 400 1.65 -9.49 -0.16
CA GLY A 400 1.91 -10.86 0.33
C GLY A 400 0.85 -11.90 -0.09
N GLY A 401 -0.39 -11.47 -0.30
CA GLY A 401 -1.52 -12.35 -0.66
C GLY A 401 -1.72 -12.59 -2.16
N PHE A 402 -0.86 -12.06 -3.04
CA PHE A 402 -1.04 -12.10 -4.49
C PHE A 402 -0.11 -13.07 -5.20
N GLY A 403 -0.60 -13.57 -6.34
CA GLY A 403 0.13 -14.43 -7.26
C GLY A 403 -0.01 -15.92 -6.98
N THR A 404 0.46 -16.71 -7.94
CA THR A 404 0.54 -18.18 -7.90
C THR A 404 1.95 -18.64 -7.48
N GLU A 405 2.15 -19.92 -7.26
CA GLU A 405 3.42 -20.47 -6.76
C GLU A 405 4.62 -20.13 -7.67
N ASP A 406 4.41 -20.06 -8.98
CA ASP A 406 5.43 -19.74 -10.00
C ASP A 406 5.68 -18.25 -10.23
N THR A 407 5.02 -17.37 -9.48
CA THR A 407 5.08 -15.90 -9.69
C THR A 407 6.50 -15.35 -9.72
N LEU A 408 7.38 -15.75 -8.80
CA LEU A 408 8.76 -15.25 -8.77
C LEU A 408 9.54 -15.67 -10.01
N CYS A 409 9.32 -16.88 -10.51
CA CYS A 409 9.95 -17.38 -11.74
C CYS A 409 9.51 -16.58 -12.96
N ARG A 410 8.20 -16.31 -13.09
CA ARG A 410 7.67 -15.46 -14.19
C ARG A 410 8.22 -14.04 -14.13
N ILE A 411 8.34 -13.45 -12.93
CA ILE A 411 8.95 -12.13 -12.77
C ILE A 411 10.41 -12.14 -13.18
N ALA A 412 11.19 -13.16 -12.76
CA ALA A 412 12.58 -13.30 -13.16
C ALA A 412 12.74 -13.36 -14.69
N LEU A 413 11.89 -14.12 -15.39
CA LEU A 413 11.88 -14.20 -16.86
C LEU A 413 11.58 -12.85 -17.53
N LYS A 414 10.72 -12.02 -16.93
CA LYS A 414 10.38 -10.69 -17.45
C LYS A 414 11.49 -9.67 -17.22
N ILE A 415 12.14 -9.72 -16.04
CA ILE A 415 13.05 -8.67 -15.54
C ILE A 415 14.51 -8.94 -15.91
N ILE A 416 14.97 -10.20 -15.90
CA ILE A 416 16.38 -10.51 -16.13
C ILE A 416 16.67 -10.51 -17.64
N LYS A 417 17.87 -9.95 -18.00
CA LYS A 417 18.41 -9.95 -19.37
C LYS A 417 18.80 -11.35 -19.81
#